data_186eee7762ec5647eaa994242a930edf
#
_entry.id   186eee7762ec5647eaa994242a930edf
#
_cell.length_a   1.000
_cell.length_b   1.000
_cell.length_c   1.000
_cell.angle_alpha   90.00
_cell.angle_beta   90.00
_cell.angle_gamma   90.00
#
_symmetry.space_group_name_H-M   'P 1'
#
loop_
_entity.id
_entity.type
_entity.pdbx_description
1 polymer ?
#
loop_
_entity_poly.entity_id
_entity_poly.type
_entity_poly.pdbx_seq_one_letter_code
_entity_poly.pdbx_strand_id
1 'polypeptide(L)'
;ITLMAMAEDPEWVADVSRTFTDVTLRNLDALMGTGIQPDGLWIYGDMAFNHATMCSPAMYRELIWPDHKRMADWAHAHRMRFIYHTDGDARGVMDLYVEAGCDCLQPLEAKANMDIRK
;
A
#
# COMPACT_ATOMS: atom_id res chain seq x y z
N ILE A 1 -4.04 7.89 16.59
CA ILE A 1 -5.04 8.85 16.07
C ILE A 1 -5.64 8.29 14.78
N THR A 2 -4.86 7.93 13.78
CA THR A 2 -5.38 7.46 12.47
C THR A 2 -6.29 6.24 12.56
N LEU A 3 -5.95 5.22 13.36
CA LEU A 3 -6.79 4.01 13.50
C LEU A 3 -8.16 4.31 14.13
N MET A 4 -8.24 5.24 15.07
CA MET A 4 -9.52 5.69 15.62
C MET A 4 -10.32 6.45 14.55
N ALA A 5 -9.66 7.33 13.81
CA ALA A 5 -10.31 8.11 12.75
C ALA A 5 -10.88 7.22 11.63
N MET A 6 -10.31 6.04 11.35
CA MET A 6 -10.91 5.10 10.40
C MET A 6 -12.35 4.70 10.76
N ALA A 7 -12.68 4.70 12.08
CA ALA A 7 -14.03 4.39 12.56
C ALA A 7 -14.87 5.63 12.81
N GLU A 8 -14.27 6.74 13.23
CA GLU A 8 -14.95 7.95 13.69
C GLU A 8 -15.14 8.99 12.57
N ASP A 9 -14.19 9.04 11.63
CA ASP A 9 -14.17 9.98 10.50
C ASP A 9 -13.51 9.34 9.26
N PRO A 10 -14.14 8.33 8.67
CA PRO A 10 -13.57 7.62 7.51
C PRO A 10 -13.37 8.52 6.29
N GLU A 11 -14.19 9.55 6.10
CA GLU A 11 -14.05 10.50 4.99
C GLU A 11 -12.75 11.28 5.09
N TRP A 12 -12.39 11.73 6.29
CA TRP A 12 -11.11 12.38 6.54
C TRP A 12 -9.92 11.46 6.26
N VAL A 13 -9.98 10.20 6.67
CA VAL A 13 -8.91 9.22 6.39
C VAL A 13 -8.74 9.00 4.89
N ALA A 14 -9.84 8.82 4.17
CA ALA A 14 -9.80 8.66 2.71
C ALA A 14 -9.26 9.92 2.01
N ASP A 15 -9.59 11.11 2.50
CA ASP A 15 -9.08 12.37 1.96
C ASP A 15 -7.57 12.54 2.20
N VAL A 16 -7.09 12.17 3.38
CA VAL A 16 -5.65 12.15 3.70
C VAL A 16 -4.90 11.17 2.80
N SER A 17 -5.40 9.95 2.63
CA SER A 17 -4.81 8.93 1.76
C SER A 17 -4.72 9.43 0.32
N ARG A 18 -5.82 9.94 -0.22
CA ARG A 18 -5.89 10.51 -1.57
C ARG A 18 -4.92 11.67 -1.76
N THR A 19 -4.91 12.62 -0.82
CA THR A 19 -4.04 13.80 -0.89
C THR A 19 -2.58 13.40 -0.88
N PHE A 20 -2.18 12.46 -0.01
CA PHE A 20 -0.82 11.95 0.05
C PHE A 20 -0.43 11.28 -1.28
N THR A 21 -1.32 10.47 -1.83
CA THR A 21 -1.11 9.80 -3.12
C THR A 21 -0.99 10.81 -4.26
N ASP A 22 -1.82 11.83 -4.30
CA ASP A 22 -1.75 12.89 -5.33
C ASP A 22 -0.42 13.64 -5.28
N VAL A 23 0.09 13.95 -4.09
CA VAL A 23 1.40 14.59 -3.91
C VAL A 23 2.51 13.64 -4.34
N THR A 24 2.43 12.37 -3.95
CA THR A 24 3.41 11.36 -4.31
C THR A 24 3.51 11.18 -5.83
N LEU A 25 2.39 10.98 -6.50
CA LEU A 25 2.36 10.79 -7.95
C LEU A 25 2.87 12.03 -8.72
N ARG A 26 2.51 13.24 -8.29
CA ARG A 26 3.06 14.47 -8.89
C ARG A 26 4.57 14.58 -8.73
N ASN A 27 5.11 14.21 -7.57
CA ASN A 27 6.55 14.22 -7.34
C ASN A 27 7.27 13.17 -8.19
N LEU A 28 6.66 11.99 -8.36
CA LEU A 28 7.17 10.95 -9.23
C LEU A 28 7.16 11.36 -10.70
N ASP A 29 6.08 12.01 -11.17
CA ASP A 29 6.02 12.56 -12.53
C ASP A 29 7.13 13.60 -12.77
N ALA A 30 7.37 14.48 -11.80
CA ALA A 30 8.45 15.45 -11.87
C ALA A 30 9.83 14.76 -11.93
N LEU A 31 10.04 13.71 -11.14
CA LEU A 31 11.26 12.91 -11.16
C LEU A 31 11.47 12.25 -12.54
N MET A 32 10.43 11.62 -13.08
CA MET A 32 10.49 11.01 -14.42
C MET A 32 10.81 12.04 -15.51
N GLY A 33 10.31 13.27 -15.35
CA GLY A 33 10.60 14.40 -16.24
C GLY A 33 12.08 14.81 -16.27
N THR A 34 12.89 14.40 -15.27
CA THR A 34 14.34 14.64 -15.27
C THR A 34 15.15 13.64 -16.12
N GLY A 35 14.51 12.61 -16.65
CA GLY A 35 15.15 11.53 -17.40
C GLY A 35 15.65 10.36 -16.53
N ILE A 36 15.43 10.40 -15.20
CA ILE A 36 15.70 9.27 -14.31
C ILE A 36 14.64 8.20 -14.58
N GLN A 37 15.08 6.95 -14.70
CA GLN A 37 14.20 5.79 -14.91
C GLN A 37 14.46 4.74 -13.82
N PRO A 38 13.70 4.73 -12.74
CA PRO A 38 13.79 3.70 -11.71
C PRO A 38 13.27 2.35 -12.21
N ASP A 39 13.77 1.26 -11.63
CA ASP A 39 13.29 -0.10 -11.93
C ASP A 39 11.96 -0.43 -11.23
N GLY A 40 11.63 0.29 -10.18
CA GLY A 40 10.41 0.05 -9.40
C GLY A 40 10.05 1.21 -8.47
N LEU A 41 8.79 1.20 -8.04
CA LEU A 41 8.25 2.05 -7.00
C LEU A 41 8.10 1.23 -5.72
N TRP A 42 8.80 1.63 -4.67
CA TRP A 42 8.71 1.01 -3.35
C TRP A 42 7.99 1.95 -2.39
N ILE A 43 6.86 1.51 -1.89
CA ILE A 43 6.04 2.23 -0.91
C ILE A 43 5.97 1.41 0.37
N TYR A 44 5.98 2.09 1.49
CA TYR A 44 5.79 1.43 2.79
C TYR A 44 4.62 2.03 3.56
N GLY A 45 3.96 1.18 4.32
CA GLY A 45 2.88 1.57 5.23
C GLY A 45 2.39 0.36 5.99
N ASP A 46 2.73 0.28 7.27
CA ASP A 46 2.41 -0.89 8.09
C ASP A 46 0.90 -0.99 8.30
N MET A 47 0.30 -1.98 7.63
CA MET A 47 -1.13 -2.29 7.73
C MET A 47 -1.41 -3.45 8.68
N ALA A 48 -0.35 -4.03 9.27
CA ALA A 48 -0.46 -5.18 10.15
C ALA A 48 0.51 -5.10 11.34
N PHE A 49 0.26 -5.93 12.32
CA PHE A 49 1.13 -6.21 13.46
C PHE A 49 1.25 -7.72 13.65
N ASN A 50 1.97 -8.19 14.66
CA ASN A 50 2.36 -9.61 14.80
C ASN A 50 1.24 -10.64 14.66
N HIS A 51 -0.04 -10.28 14.87
CA HIS A 51 -1.14 -11.25 14.97
C HIS A 51 -2.31 -10.96 14.05
N ALA A 52 -2.39 -9.77 13.45
CA ALA A 52 -3.52 -9.36 12.61
C ALA A 52 -3.21 -8.08 11.83
N THR A 53 -4.14 -7.70 10.95
CA THR A 53 -4.16 -6.37 10.33
C THR A 53 -4.60 -5.30 11.33
N MET A 54 -4.13 -4.06 11.15
CA MET A 54 -4.46 -2.91 12.02
C MET A 54 -5.89 -2.42 11.85
N CYS A 55 -6.51 -2.72 10.71
CA CYS A 55 -7.91 -2.43 10.42
C CYS A 55 -8.55 -3.64 9.73
N SER A 56 -9.87 -3.65 9.61
CA SER A 56 -10.57 -4.70 8.88
C SER A 56 -10.25 -4.65 7.38
N PRO A 57 -10.29 -5.80 6.67
CA PRO A 57 -10.14 -5.81 5.21
C PRO A 57 -11.14 -4.89 4.49
N ALA A 58 -12.36 -4.75 5.02
CA ALA A 58 -13.37 -3.86 4.48
C ALA A 58 -12.95 -2.39 4.60
N MET A 59 -12.46 -1.96 5.77
CA MET A 59 -11.96 -0.60 5.98
C MET A 59 -10.74 -0.31 5.10
N TYR A 60 -9.80 -1.26 5.00
CA TYR A 60 -8.66 -1.12 4.10
C TYR A 60 -9.12 -0.95 2.64
N ARG A 61 -10.06 -1.79 2.17
CA ARG A 61 -10.61 -1.72 0.81
C ARG A 61 -11.27 -0.39 0.52
N GLU A 62 -11.97 0.16 1.47
CA GLU A 62 -12.72 1.41 1.28
C GLU A 62 -11.82 2.65 1.36
N LEU A 63 -10.91 2.70 2.33
CA LEU A 63 -10.23 3.94 2.71
C LEU A 63 -8.81 4.08 2.14
N ILE A 64 -8.11 2.97 1.88
CA ILE A 64 -6.68 2.97 1.54
C ILE A 64 -6.42 2.29 0.20
N TRP A 65 -7.05 1.15 -0.06
CA TRP A 65 -6.82 0.34 -1.26
C TRP A 65 -6.96 1.11 -2.59
N PRO A 66 -7.92 2.05 -2.77
CA PRO A 66 -8.02 2.79 -4.02
C PRO A 66 -6.75 3.55 -4.36
N ASP A 67 -6.08 4.08 -3.36
CA ASP A 67 -4.85 4.85 -3.53
C ASP A 67 -3.63 3.94 -3.77
N HIS A 68 -3.55 2.79 -3.10
CA HIS A 68 -2.53 1.77 -3.43
C HIS A 68 -2.69 1.26 -4.87
N LYS A 69 -3.92 1.06 -5.32
CA LYS A 69 -4.22 0.69 -6.72
C LYS A 69 -3.73 1.76 -7.70
N ARG A 70 -3.99 3.03 -7.42
CA ARG A 70 -3.52 4.16 -8.24
C ARG A 70 -1.99 4.20 -8.35
N MET A 71 -1.28 3.98 -7.24
CA MET A 71 0.19 3.93 -7.24
C MET A 71 0.73 2.74 -8.03
N ALA A 72 0.11 1.56 -7.89
CA ALA A 72 0.47 0.39 -8.67
C ALA A 72 0.24 0.61 -10.18
N ASP A 73 -0.93 1.17 -10.56
CA ASP A 73 -1.26 1.48 -11.94
C ASP A 73 -0.28 2.49 -12.55
N TRP A 74 0.09 3.51 -11.76
CA TRP A 74 1.09 4.49 -12.18
C TRP A 74 2.46 3.83 -12.43
N ALA A 75 2.92 2.98 -11.51
CA ALA A 75 4.18 2.24 -11.66
C ALA A 75 4.16 1.37 -12.93
N HIS A 76 3.10 0.61 -13.15
CA HIS A 76 2.97 -0.25 -14.32
C HIS A 76 2.89 0.55 -15.63
N ALA A 77 2.23 1.70 -15.65
CA ALA A 77 2.20 2.58 -16.82
C ALA A 77 3.60 3.08 -17.21
N HIS A 78 4.50 3.20 -16.23
CA HIS A 78 5.90 3.56 -16.42
C HIS A 78 6.85 2.35 -16.56
N ARG A 79 6.30 1.13 -16.70
CA ARG A 79 7.07 -0.14 -16.82
C ARG A 79 7.91 -0.46 -15.58
N MET A 80 7.51 0.02 -14.42
CA MET A 80 8.13 -0.24 -13.12
C MET A 80 7.38 -1.32 -12.37
N ARG A 81 8.08 -1.99 -11.43
CA ARG A 81 7.47 -2.88 -10.46
C ARG A 81 6.90 -2.09 -9.30
N PHE A 82 5.74 -2.50 -8.79
CA PHE A 82 5.18 -1.96 -7.56
C PHE A 82 5.48 -2.88 -6.38
N ILE A 83 6.26 -2.38 -5.44
CA ILE A 83 6.72 -3.12 -4.27
C ILE A 83 6.10 -2.46 -3.05
N TYR A 84 5.39 -3.25 -2.25
CA TYR A 84 4.78 -2.75 -1.03
C TYR A 84 5.43 -3.35 0.22
N HIS A 85 5.74 -2.48 1.19
CA HIS A 85 6.25 -2.87 2.49
C HIS A 85 5.14 -2.80 3.55
N THR A 86 4.97 -3.89 4.29
CA THR A 86 4.21 -3.93 5.52
C THR A 86 4.79 -4.98 6.46
N ASP A 87 5.10 -4.59 7.66
CA ASP A 87 5.44 -5.54 8.72
C ASP A 87 4.18 -6.29 9.20
N GLY A 88 4.37 -7.38 9.95
CA GLY A 88 3.32 -8.10 10.64
C GLY A 88 2.55 -9.14 9.82
N ASP A 89 1.42 -9.57 10.37
CA ASP A 89 0.55 -10.59 9.75
C ASP A 89 -0.44 -9.94 8.78
N ALA A 90 -0.02 -9.78 7.54
CA ALA A 90 -0.80 -9.14 6.47
C ALA A 90 -1.74 -10.11 5.73
N ARG A 91 -1.86 -11.39 6.15
CA ARG A 91 -2.68 -12.40 5.44
C ARG A 91 -4.12 -11.97 5.25
N GLY A 92 -4.70 -11.22 6.19
CA GLY A 92 -6.07 -10.73 6.09
C GLY A 92 -6.34 -9.75 4.93
N VAL A 93 -5.30 -9.15 4.36
CA VAL A 93 -5.40 -8.20 3.24
C VAL A 93 -4.53 -8.58 2.04
N MET A 94 -3.94 -9.78 2.06
CA MET A 94 -3.05 -10.26 1.00
C MET A 94 -3.71 -10.23 -0.38
N ASP A 95 -4.94 -10.73 -0.49
CA ASP A 95 -5.68 -10.75 -1.75
C ASP A 95 -5.89 -9.32 -2.29
N LEU A 96 -6.06 -8.34 -1.40
CA LEU A 96 -6.23 -6.94 -1.77
C LEU A 96 -4.94 -6.33 -2.32
N TYR A 97 -3.76 -6.74 -1.84
CA TYR A 97 -2.49 -6.33 -2.43
C TYR A 97 -2.32 -6.91 -3.84
N VAL A 98 -2.65 -8.18 -4.03
CA VAL A 98 -2.61 -8.82 -5.35
C VAL A 98 -3.58 -8.12 -6.31
N GLU A 99 -4.81 -7.87 -5.88
CA GLU A 99 -5.84 -7.18 -6.67
C GLU A 99 -5.44 -5.73 -7.02
N ALA A 100 -4.73 -5.04 -6.12
CA ALA A 100 -4.18 -3.71 -6.40
C ALA A 100 -3.08 -3.72 -7.46
N GLY A 101 -2.47 -4.88 -7.72
CA GLY A 101 -1.36 -5.01 -8.66
C GLY A 101 0.01 -4.98 -8.00
N CYS A 102 0.12 -5.36 -6.73
CA CYS A 102 1.41 -5.47 -6.06
C CYS A 102 2.24 -6.60 -6.68
N ASP A 103 3.43 -6.26 -7.21
CA ASP A 103 4.35 -7.25 -7.78
C ASP A 103 5.18 -7.96 -6.70
N CYS A 104 5.43 -7.29 -5.58
CA CYS A 104 6.23 -7.82 -4.49
C CYS A 104 5.76 -7.26 -3.15
N LEU A 105 5.51 -8.13 -2.19
CA LEU A 105 5.26 -7.77 -0.80
C LEU A 105 6.48 -8.11 0.04
N GLN A 106 6.93 -7.21 0.90
CA GLN A 106 8.06 -7.42 1.79
C GLN A 106 7.89 -6.63 3.11
N PRO A 107 8.50 -7.12 4.21
CA PRO A 107 9.04 -8.47 4.38
C PRO A 107 7.91 -9.50 4.58
N LEU A 108 8.23 -10.77 4.46
CA LEU A 108 7.36 -11.84 4.95
C LEU A 108 7.92 -12.33 6.29
N GLU A 109 7.37 -11.78 7.38
CA GLU A 109 7.89 -12.02 8.73
C GLU A 109 7.45 -13.39 9.26
N ALA A 110 8.37 -14.36 9.32
CA ALA A 110 8.07 -15.69 9.86
C ALA A 110 7.56 -15.65 11.31
N LYS A 111 8.04 -14.69 12.13
CA LYS A 111 7.57 -14.49 13.52
C LYS A 111 6.12 -14.00 13.59
N ALA A 112 5.60 -13.40 12.52
CA ALA A 112 4.22 -12.96 12.38
C ALA A 112 3.37 -13.96 11.57
N ASN A 113 3.77 -15.23 11.51
CA ASN A 113 3.09 -16.32 10.78
C ASN A 113 3.05 -16.15 9.25
N MET A 114 3.89 -15.27 8.69
CA MET A 114 4.03 -15.10 7.24
C MET A 114 5.00 -16.14 6.69
N ASP A 115 4.53 -17.39 6.52
CA ASP A 115 5.31 -18.50 6.00
C ASP A 115 5.11 -18.64 4.48
N ILE A 116 6.15 -18.31 3.70
CA ILE A 116 6.13 -18.35 2.22
C ILE A 116 5.89 -19.73 1.63
N ARG A 117 5.91 -20.79 2.45
CA ARG A 117 5.70 -22.18 2.01
C ARG A 117 4.25 -22.62 2.13
N LYS A 118 3.37 -21.76 2.64
CA LYS A 118 1.94 -22.02 2.83
C LYS A 118 1.10 -21.11 1.96
#